data_80a261990ba26c3f56af6a468c2e01f3
#
_entry.id   80a261990ba26c3f56af6a468c2e01f3
#
_cell.length_a   1.000
_cell.length_b   1.000
_cell.length_c   1.000
_cell.angle_alpha   90.00
_cell.angle_beta   90.00
_cell.angle_gamma   90.00
#
_symmetry.space_group_name_H-M   'P 1'
#
loop_
_entity.id
_entity.type
_entity.pdbx_description
1 polymer ?
#
loop_
_entity_poly.entity_id
_entity_poly.type
_entity_poly.pdbx_seq_one_letter_code
_entity_poly.pdbx_strand_id
1 'polypeptide(L)'
;MLFLWVFGDNVEDAMGSARYLGFYIACGVIAALTFSAMVPTGQSPLIGASGAISGVAAGYLLLYPKARIWGFVFIPWLPLHIPAYWFVGIWIFFQLLSALLSEGSDIGWWAHLGGIGAGCLLVGLFKRRDVALFGPAT
;
A
#
# COMPACT_ATOMS: atom_id res chain seq x y z
N MET A 1 -3.51 -2.11 10.23
CA MET A 1 -4.91 -2.58 10.03
C MET A 1 -5.84 -1.50 9.47
N LEU A 2 -5.73 -0.21 9.88
CA LEU A 2 -6.58 0.86 9.36
C LEU A 2 -6.53 0.99 7.82
N PHE A 3 -5.34 0.97 7.22
CA PHE A 3 -5.17 1.03 5.76
C PHE A 3 -5.86 -0.13 5.03
N LEU A 4 -5.79 -1.33 5.58
CA LEU A 4 -6.46 -2.49 4.99
C LEU A 4 -7.99 -2.35 5.06
N TRP A 5 -8.50 -1.81 6.15
CA TRP A 5 -9.93 -1.52 6.31
C TRP A 5 -10.42 -0.41 5.35
N VAL A 6 -9.60 0.62 5.14
CA VAL A 6 -9.99 1.76 4.28
C VAL A 6 -9.88 1.43 2.78
N PHE A 7 -8.86 0.67 2.39
CA PHE A 7 -8.52 0.45 0.97
C PHE A 7 -8.80 -0.97 0.49
N GLY A 8 -8.82 -1.95 1.42
CA GLY A 8 -8.87 -3.37 1.09
C GLY A 8 -10.13 -3.77 0.34
N ASP A 9 -11.30 -3.37 0.83
CA ASP A 9 -12.58 -3.73 0.25
C ASP A 9 -12.69 -3.28 -1.22
N ASN A 10 -12.30 -2.03 -1.51
CA ASN A 10 -12.35 -1.50 -2.87
C ASN A 10 -11.37 -2.22 -3.82
N VAL A 11 -10.19 -2.60 -3.33
CA VAL A 11 -9.22 -3.35 -4.13
C VAL A 11 -9.69 -4.79 -4.32
N GLU A 12 -10.29 -5.39 -3.30
CA GLU A 12 -10.92 -6.71 -3.40
C GLU A 12 -12.06 -6.71 -4.42
N ASP A 13 -12.94 -5.71 -4.40
CA ASP A 13 -14.01 -5.56 -5.37
C ASP A 13 -13.48 -5.42 -6.80
N ALA A 14 -12.35 -4.73 -6.97
CA ALA A 14 -11.71 -4.57 -8.27
C ALA A 14 -11.06 -5.87 -8.80
N MET A 15 -10.72 -6.79 -7.93
CA MET A 15 -10.00 -8.03 -8.28
C MET A 15 -10.87 -9.29 -8.16
N GLY A 16 -11.76 -9.33 -7.18
CA GLY A 16 -12.40 -10.50 -6.62
C GLY A 16 -11.53 -11.20 -5.58
N SER A 17 -12.14 -11.81 -4.55
CA SER A 17 -11.48 -12.29 -3.33
C SER A 17 -10.27 -13.22 -3.58
N ALA A 18 -10.38 -14.16 -4.51
CA ALA A 18 -9.28 -15.10 -4.77
C ALA A 18 -8.04 -14.39 -5.37
N ARG A 19 -8.25 -13.46 -6.32
CA ARG A 19 -7.16 -12.68 -6.91
C ARG A 19 -6.59 -11.66 -5.92
N TYR A 20 -7.46 -11.05 -5.11
CA TYR A 20 -7.04 -10.15 -4.05
C TYR A 20 -6.14 -10.84 -3.03
N LEU A 21 -6.49 -12.05 -2.60
CA LEU A 21 -5.64 -12.84 -1.71
C LEU A 21 -4.27 -13.15 -2.36
N GLY A 22 -4.26 -13.56 -3.63
CA GLY A 22 -3.02 -13.77 -4.38
C GLY A 22 -2.18 -12.50 -4.50
N PHE A 23 -2.81 -11.37 -4.80
CA PHE A 23 -2.17 -10.06 -4.86
C PHE A 23 -1.55 -9.66 -3.51
N TYR A 24 -2.31 -9.79 -2.43
CA TYR A 24 -1.88 -9.49 -1.08
C TYR A 24 -0.65 -10.32 -0.68
N ILE A 25 -0.70 -11.64 -0.91
CA ILE A 25 0.42 -12.54 -0.61
C ILE A 25 1.64 -12.18 -1.47
N ALA A 26 1.47 -11.96 -2.77
CA ALA A 26 2.56 -11.58 -3.67
C ALA A 26 3.24 -10.27 -3.23
N CYS A 27 2.46 -9.24 -2.87
CA CYS A 27 3.00 -7.99 -2.32
C CYS A 27 3.78 -8.24 -1.02
N GLY A 28 3.27 -9.09 -0.14
CA GLY A 28 3.94 -9.44 1.11
C GLY A 28 5.27 -10.18 0.90
N VAL A 29 5.30 -11.14 -0.01
CA VAL A 29 6.52 -11.88 -0.36
C VAL A 29 7.58 -10.94 -0.95
N ILE A 30 7.20 -10.10 -1.92
CA ILE A 30 8.12 -9.14 -2.55
C ILE A 30 8.62 -8.13 -1.50
N ALA A 31 7.76 -7.66 -0.61
CA ALA A 31 8.14 -6.78 0.48
C ALA A 31 9.19 -7.42 1.40
N ALA A 32 8.99 -8.69 1.79
CA ALA A 32 9.93 -9.42 2.63
C ALA A 32 11.27 -9.67 1.92
N LEU A 33 11.25 -10.02 0.64
CA LEU A 33 12.46 -10.18 -0.17
C LEU A 33 13.23 -8.87 -0.32
N THR A 34 12.53 -7.75 -0.55
CA THR A 34 13.14 -6.42 -0.62
C THR A 34 13.82 -6.06 0.69
N PHE A 35 13.13 -6.28 1.81
CA PHE A 35 13.70 -6.04 3.13
C PHE A 35 14.96 -6.88 3.37
N SER A 36 14.91 -8.18 3.09
CA SER A 36 16.06 -9.09 3.27
C SER A 36 17.25 -8.73 2.40
N ALA A 37 17.01 -8.19 1.20
CA ALA A 37 18.07 -7.75 0.31
C ALA A 37 18.72 -6.43 0.76
N MET A 38 17.94 -5.52 1.35
CA MET A 38 18.40 -4.20 1.76
C MET A 38 18.96 -4.18 3.20
N VAL A 39 18.58 -5.14 4.03
CA VAL A 39 19.00 -5.27 5.44
C VAL A 39 19.59 -6.68 5.68
N PRO A 40 20.76 -6.98 5.12
CA PRO A 40 21.30 -8.36 5.13
C PRO A 40 21.79 -8.84 6.49
N THR A 41 21.98 -7.95 7.47
CA THR A 41 22.58 -8.30 8.77
C THR A 41 21.67 -9.07 9.72
N GLY A 42 20.39 -9.27 9.36
CA GLY A 42 19.47 -10.19 10.05
C GLY A 42 19.17 -9.88 11.52
N GLN A 43 19.56 -8.72 12.03
CA GLN A 43 19.42 -8.38 13.45
C GLN A 43 18.03 -7.87 13.82
N SER A 44 17.24 -7.45 12.84
CA SER A 44 15.88 -6.96 13.06
C SER A 44 14.88 -7.91 12.42
N PRO A 45 14.02 -8.59 13.21
CA PRO A 45 12.98 -9.43 12.64
C PRO A 45 11.95 -8.57 11.90
N LEU A 46 11.62 -8.95 10.67
CA LEU A 46 10.51 -8.35 9.94
C LEU A 46 9.19 -8.89 10.51
N ILE A 47 8.49 -8.07 11.28
CA ILE A 47 7.22 -8.45 11.89
C ILE A 47 6.09 -7.63 11.29
N GLY A 48 5.07 -8.32 10.78
CA GLY A 48 3.82 -7.71 10.39
C GLY A 48 3.53 -7.71 8.89
N ALA A 49 2.25 -7.59 8.58
CA ALA A 49 1.70 -7.58 7.23
C ALA A 49 1.81 -6.21 6.54
N SER A 50 2.53 -5.25 7.13
CA SER A 50 2.53 -3.85 6.68
C SER A 50 3.08 -3.68 5.25
N GLY A 51 4.01 -4.53 4.82
CA GLY A 51 4.51 -4.53 3.45
C GLY A 51 3.42 -4.93 2.44
N ALA A 52 2.65 -5.98 2.72
CA ALA A 52 1.51 -6.37 1.89
C ALA A 52 0.43 -5.27 1.85
N ILE A 53 0.13 -4.67 3.01
CA ILE A 53 -0.82 -3.56 3.14
C ILE A 53 -0.37 -2.33 2.34
N SER A 54 0.94 -2.07 2.31
CA SER A 54 1.53 -1.01 1.47
C SER A 54 1.28 -1.25 -0.02
N GLY A 55 1.35 -2.51 -0.45
CA GLY A 55 0.99 -2.93 -1.80
C GLY A 55 -0.49 -2.70 -2.12
N VAL A 56 -1.39 -2.99 -1.17
CA VAL A 56 -2.83 -2.72 -1.32
C VAL A 56 -3.09 -1.22 -1.46
N ALA A 57 -2.46 -0.39 -0.62
CA ALA A 57 -2.61 1.07 -0.68
C ALA A 57 -2.10 1.65 -2.02
N ALA A 58 -0.97 1.14 -2.52
CA ALA A 58 -0.43 1.52 -3.83
C ALA A 58 -1.34 1.06 -4.98
N GLY A 59 -1.85 -0.17 -4.91
CA GLY A 59 -2.85 -0.69 -5.86
C GLY A 59 -4.12 0.15 -5.89
N TYR A 60 -4.63 0.52 -4.72
CA TYR A 60 -5.79 1.43 -4.59
C TYR A 60 -5.54 2.77 -5.26
N LEU A 61 -4.34 3.36 -5.03
CA LEU A 61 -3.98 4.64 -5.65
C LEU A 61 -4.02 4.58 -7.18
N LEU A 62 -3.58 3.48 -7.78
CA LEU A 62 -3.61 3.31 -9.22
C LEU A 62 -5.01 2.98 -9.77
N LEU A 63 -5.85 2.32 -8.99
CA LEU A 63 -7.24 2.06 -9.36
C LEU A 63 -8.09 3.33 -9.25
N TYR A 64 -8.00 4.03 -8.11
CA TYR A 64 -8.93 5.09 -7.72
C TYR A 64 -8.24 6.36 -7.21
N PRO A 65 -7.38 7.02 -8.00
CA PRO A 65 -6.57 8.16 -7.51
C PRO A 65 -7.42 9.36 -7.07
N LYS A 66 -8.57 9.54 -7.68
CA LYS A 66 -9.50 10.67 -7.39
C LYS A 66 -10.57 10.32 -6.35
N ALA A 67 -10.57 9.09 -5.84
CA ALA A 67 -11.49 8.70 -4.78
C ALA A 67 -11.30 9.60 -3.56
N ARG A 68 -12.40 10.01 -2.95
CA ARG A 68 -12.36 10.84 -1.75
C ARG A 68 -12.33 9.94 -0.52
N ILE A 69 -11.25 10.02 0.24
CA ILE A 69 -11.11 9.29 1.48
C ILE A 69 -11.72 10.13 2.59
N TRP A 70 -12.63 9.53 3.35
CA TRP A 70 -13.15 10.12 4.57
C TRP A 70 -12.06 9.99 5.64
N GLY A 71 -11.41 11.08 6.00
CA GLY A 71 -10.37 11.08 7.01
C GLY A 71 -10.78 11.87 8.24
N PHE A 72 -10.96 11.18 9.37
CA PHE A 72 -10.90 11.81 10.69
C PHE A 72 -9.44 11.92 11.16
N VAL A 73 -8.52 12.36 10.25
CA VAL A 73 -7.09 12.09 10.43
C VAL A 73 -6.44 12.96 11.50
N PHE A 74 -6.88 14.18 11.74
CA PHE A 74 -6.27 15.06 12.74
C PHE A 74 -7.23 15.93 13.54
N ILE A 75 -8.47 16.11 13.05
CA ILE A 75 -9.47 16.93 13.72
C ILE A 75 -10.76 16.13 13.78
N PRO A 76 -11.15 15.59 14.95
CA PRO A 76 -12.33 14.71 15.07
C PRO A 76 -13.64 15.33 14.64
N TRP A 77 -13.70 16.65 14.49
CA TRP A 77 -14.89 17.42 14.20
C TRP A 77 -14.96 17.94 12.75
N LEU A 78 -13.91 17.74 11.95
CA LEU A 78 -13.87 18.24 10.57
C LEU A 78 -13.76 17.05 9.61
N PRO A 79 -14.85 16.67 8.92
CA PRO A 79 -14.81 15.63 7.90
C PRO A 79 -14.03 16.14 6.68
N LEU A 80 -12.75 15.85 6.61
CA LEU A 80 -11.92 16.18 5.47
C LEU A 80 -12.10 15.13 4.38
N HIS A 81 -12.52 15.58 3.20
CA HIS A 81 -12.59 14.77 2.00
C HIS A 81 -11.28 14.97 1.21
N ILE A 82 -10.30 14.11 1.45
CA ILE A 82 -8.99 14.22 0.81
C ILE A 82 -8.93 13.22 -0.36
N PRO A 83 -8.59 13.67 -1.58
CA PRO A 83 -8.34 12.75 -2.69
C PRO A 83 -7.25 11.73 -2.35
N ALA A 84 -7.42 10.47 -2.79
CA ALA A 84 -6.52 9.37 -2.49
C ALA A 84 -5.08 9.68 -2.90
N TYR A 85 -4.87 10.38 -4.02
CA TYR A 85 -3.53 10.71 -4.50
C TYR A 85 -2.76 11.63 -3.54
N TRP A 86 -3.44 12.52 -2.82
CA TRP A 86 -2.79 13.32 -1.79
C TRP A 86 -2.46 12.50 -0.55
N PHE A 87 -3.44 11.76 -0.04
CA PHE A 87 -3.27 11.01 1.20
C PHE A 87 -2.22 9.90 1.05
N VAL A 88 -2.39 9.04 0.05
CA VAL A 88 -1.47 7.92 -0.19
C VAL A 88 -0.13 8.41 -0.75
N GLY A 89 -0.14 9.45 -1.61
CA GLY A 89 1.07 10.02 -2.19
C GLY A 89 1.99 10.64 -1.15
N ILE A 90 1.46 11.45 -0.22
CA ILE A 90 2.22 12.01 0.90
C ILE A 90 2.76 10.89 1.79
N TRP A 91 1.94 9.88 2.07
CA TRP A 91 2.37 8.75 2.88
C TRP A 91 3.51 7.98 2.20
N ILE A 92 3.44 7.71 0.88
CA ILE A 92 4.52 7.08 0.10
C ILE A 92 5.79 7.94 0.13
N PHE A 93 5.65 9.27 -0.01
CA PHE A 93 6.77 10.18 0.07
C PHE A 93 7.51 10.07 1.41
N PHE A 94 6.79 10.03 2.52
CA PHE A 94 7.40 9.85 3.84
C PHE A 94 8.03 8.47 4.02
N GLN A 95 7.47 7.41 3.41
CA GLN A 95 8.11 6.08 3.42
C GLN A 95 9.47 6.11 2.73
N LEU A 96 9.54 6.72 1.54
CA LEU A 96 10.77 6.87 0.79
C LEU A 96 11.81 7.69 1.55
N LEU A 97 11.41 8.84 2.07
CA LEU A 97 12.27 9.73 2.85
C LEU A 97 12.82 9.00 4.09
N SER A 98 11.97 8.28 4.80
CA SER A 98 12.38 7.51 5.98
C SER A 98 13.36 6.38 5.62
N ALA A 99 13.14 5.66 4.53
CA ALA A 99 14.04 4.61 4.08
C ALA A 99 15.44 5.15 3.71
N LEU A 100 15.50 6.40 3.19
CA LEU A 100 16.77 7.04 2.79
C LEU A 100 17.52 7.70 3.97
N LEU A 101 16.78 8.22 4.96
CA LEU A 101 17.37 9.00 6.06
C LEU A 101 17.54 8.20 7.36
N SER A 102 16.87 7.06 7.53
CA SER A 102 16.92 6.29 8.77
C SER A 102 18.06 5.27 8.76
N GLU A 103 19.22 5.67 9.22
CA GLU A 103 20.33 4.76 9.48
C GLU A 103 20.00 3.89 10.71
N GLY A 104 19.93 2.57 10.51
CA GLY A 104 19.79 1.60 11.61
C GLY A 104 18.46 1.57 12.32
N SER A 105 17.37 2.06 11.72
CA SER A 105 16.05 1.94 12.31
C SER A 105 15.49 0.52 12.16
N ASP A 106 14.92 -0.02 13.26
CA ASP A 106 14.24 -1.33 13.28
C ASP A 106 12.91 -1.35 12.50
N ILE A 107 12.57 -0.26 11.84
CA ILE A 107 11.33 -0.13 11.08
C ILE A 107 11.56 -0.61 9.66
N GLY A 108 10.70 -1.51 9.20
CA GLY A 108 10.78 -2.13 7.88
C GLY A 108 10.43 -1.21 6.71
N TRP A 109 11.05 -0.02 6.61
CA TRP A 109 10.81 0.93 5.51
C TRP A 109 11.01 0.30 4.14
N TRP A 110 12.06 -0.50 3.99
CA TRP A 110 12.35 -1.22 2.75
C TRP A 110 11.28 -2.25 2.40
N ALA A 111 10.67 -2.88 3.40
CA ALA A 111 9.51 -3.74 3.17
C ALA A 111 8.31 -2.96 2.65
N HIS A 112 8.06 -1.75 3.19
CA HIS A 112 7.00 -0.89 2.69
C HIS A 112 7.24 -0.47 1.24
N LEU A 113 8.45 -0.05 0.89
CA LEU A 113 8.80 0.32 -0.49
C LEU A 113 8.69 -0.87 -1.45
N GLY A 114 9.16 -2.05 -1.02
CA GLY A 114 9.00 -3.30 -1.78
C GLY A 114 7.52 -3.63 -2.04
N GLY A 115 6.68 -3.49 -1.01
CA GLY A 115 5.24 -3.67 -1.11
C GLY A 115 4.58 -2.65 -2.05
N ILE A 116 4.93 -1.37 -1.92
CA ILE A 116 4.44 -0.29 -2.81
C ILE A 116 4.80 -0.60 -4.26
N GLY A 117 6.07 -0.92 -4.54
CA GLY A 117 6.53 -1.28 -5.88
C GLY A 117 5.79 -2.49 -6.45
N ALA A 118 5.63 -3.55 -5.64
CA ALA A 118 4.88 -4.73 -6.02
C ALA A 118 3.40 -4.39 -6.32
N GLY A 119 2.75 -3.59 -5.47
CA GLY A 119 1.38 -3.15 -5.66
C GLY A 119 1.19 -2.40 -6.98
N CYS A 120 2.10 -1.47 -7.29
CA CYS A 120 2.06 -0.73 -8.55
C CYS A 120 2.23 -1.63 -9.78
N LEU A 121 3.14 -2.60 -9.73
CA LEU A 121 3.44 -3.48 -10.86
C LEU A 121 2.35 -4.55 -11.07
N LEU A 122 1.83 -5.11 -9.97
CA LEU A 122 0.95 -6.26 -10.02
C LEU A 122 -0.53 -5.91 -10.15
N VAL A 123 -0.96 -4.70 -9.74
CA VAL A 123 -2.39 -4.34 -9.77
C VAL A 123 -3.01 -4.54 -11.14
N GLY A 124 -2.29 -4.19 -12.21
CA GLY A 124 -2.75 -4.36 -13.59
C GLY A 124 -3.01 -5.82 -14.00
N LEU A 125 -2.26 -6.76 -13.42
CA LEU A 125 -2.39 -8.20 -13.68
C LEU A 125 -3.53 -8.83 -12.88
N PHE A 126 -3.75 -8.36 -11.66
CA PHE A 126 -4.72 -8.95 -10.74
C PHE A 126 -6.13 -8.35 -10.84
N LYS A 127 -6.27 -7.10 -11.29
CA LYS A 127 -7.58 -6.48 -11.48
C LYS A 127 -8.43 -7.23 -12.51
N ARG A 128 -9.74 -7.13 -12.38
CA ARG A 128 -10.66 -7.63 -13.42
C ARG A 128 -10.51 -6.84 -14.72
N ARG A 129 -10.83 -7.46 -15.84
CA ARG A 129 -10.67 -6.85 -17.17
C ARG A 129 -11.58 -5.65 -17.40
N ASP A 130 -12.73 -5.64 -16.76
CA ASP A 130 -13.75 -4.58 -16.80
C ASP A 130 -13.42 -3.37 -15.92
N VAL A 131 -12.44 -3.49 -15.01
CA VAL A 131 -12.00 -2.40 -14.15
C VAL A 131 -10.87 -1.63 -14.83
N ALA A 132 -11.03 -0.33 -15.00
CA ALA A 132 -9.99 0.54 -15.54
C ALA A 132 -8.97 0.94 -14.48
N LEU A 133 -7.71 1.17 -14.87
CA LEU A 133 -6.77 1.94 -14.05
C LEU A 133 -7.15 3.42 -14.13
N PHE A 134 -6.91 4.14 -13.04
CA PHE A 134 -7.24 5.56 -12.89
C PHE A 134 -8.74 5.88 -13.07
N GLY A 135 -9.57 4.89 -12.72
CA GLY A 135 -11.01 5.02 -12.82
C GLY A 135 -11.63 5.93 -11.74
N PRO A 136 -12.91 6.30 -11.89
CA PRO A 136 -13.65 6.90 -10.81
C PRO A 136 -13.83 5.91 -9.65
N ALA A 137 -13.94 6.41 -8.43
CA ALA A 137 -14.37 5.57 -7.31
C ALA A 137 -15.82 5.12 -7.57
N THR A 138 -16.06 3.83 -7.44
CA THR A 138 -17.43 3.26 -7.46
C THR A 138 -18.07 3.44 -6.12
#